data_a2b78c45de07e8178864b6286c6f778b
#
_entry.id   a2b78c45de07e8178864b6286c6f778b
#
_cell.length_a   1.000
_cell.length_b   1.000
_cell.length_c   1.000
_cell.angle_alpha   90.00
_cell.angle_beta   90.00
_cell.angle_gamma   90.00
#
_symmetry.space_group_name_H-M   'P 1'
#
loop_
_entity.id
_entity.type
_entity.pdbx_description
1 polymer ?
#
loop_
_entity_poly.entity_id
_entity_poly.type
_entity_poly.pdbx_seq_one_letter_code
_entity_poly.pdbx_strand_id
1 'polypeptide(L)'
;GLTAKMAPRPGDSTMASMAMTLPAPMGADMNAVGAACPEADFVANRCTKKAQIGTARAVSSIIDEPLTGPVYLVMLPGQILPGLSVMLHGPIDVPVTIVNSTSGGMLTSTVRDIPDVPLSTFEMKLDAGRLLQTDRKALCAKKHSIKAVFTGHNGARSEATPPLTYDCNAKVLGPAPRAKATGSAKIRG
;
A
#
# COMPACT_ATOMS: atom_id res chain seq x y z
N GLY A 1 1.24 -0.33 -11.86
CA GLY A 1 1.75 -0.04 -10.52
C GLY A 1 1.16 1.23 -9.93
N LEU A 2 1.24 1.37 -8.62
CA LEU A 2 0.90 2.60 -7.89
C LEU A 2 2.16 3.09 -7.17
N THR A 3 2.48 4.38 -7.33
CA THR A 3 3.57 5.01 -6.58
C THR A 3 2.98 6.09 -5.68
N ALA A 4 3.25 5.98 -4.39
CA ALA A 4 2.98 7.03 -3.40
C ALA A 4 4.32 7.65 -2.97
N LYS A 5 4.41 8.97 -3.07
CA LYS A 5 5.60 9.71 -2.63
C LYS A 5 5.19 10.85 -1.72
N MET A 6 5.92 11.01 -0.64
CA MET A 6 5.71 12.06 0.35
C MET A 6 7.04 12.72 0.69
N ALA A 7 7.00 14.04 0.83
CA ALA A 7 8.10 14.84 1.34
C ALA A 7 7.51 15.93 2.24
N PRO A 8 7.82 15.94 3.54
CA PRO A 8 7.46 17.05 4.44
C PRO A 8 8.10 18.36 3.97
N ARG A 9 7.46 19.48 4.27
CA ARG A 9 8.03 20.81 4.00
C ARG A 9 9.00 21.19 5.11
N PRO A 10 10.01 22.00 4.81
CA PRO A 10 10.86 22.57 5.86
C PRO A 10 10.03 23.28 6.94
N GLY A 11 10.28 22.95 8.21
CA GLY A 11 9.56 23.50 9.36
C GLY A 11 8.27 22.75 9.74
N ASP A 12 7.83 21.76 8.97
CA ASP A 12 6.74 20.88 9.41
C ASP A 12 7.20 20.03 10.61
N SER A 13 6.28 19.76 11.54
CA SER A 13 6.52 18.79 12.61
C SER A 13 6.73 17.39 12.03
N THR A 14 7.47 16.55 12.74
CA THR A 14 7.56 15.13 12.45
C THR A 14 6.18 14.49 12.51
N MET A 15 5.93 13.55 11.61
CA MET A 15 4.61 12.94 11.42
C MET A 15 4.41 11.76 12.38
N ALA A 16 3.35 11.81 13.18
CA ALA A 16 2.93 10.72 14.07
C ALA A 16 1.97 9.73 13.38
N SER A 17 1.09 10.24 12.50
CA SER A 17 0.15 9.40 11.75
C SER A 17 -0.28 10.05 10.44
N MET A 18 -0.76 9.21 9.53
CA MET A 18 -1.33 9.64 8.25
C MET A 18 -2.50 8.73 7.87
N ALA A 19 -3.57 9.32 7.32
CA ALA A 19 -4.65 8.59 6.69
C ALA A 19 -4.84 9.08 5.24
N MET A 20 -4.92 8.15 4.29
CA MET A 20 -5.18 8.43 2.89
C MET A 20 -6.45 7.74 2.43
N THR A 21 -7.40 8.52 1.87
CA THR A 21 -8.63 7.99 1.29
C THR A 21 -8.57 8.09 -0.23
N LEU A 22 -8.71 6.94 -0.88
CA LEU A 22 -8.74 6.84 -2.33
C LEU A 22 -10.10 7.26 -2.89
N PRO A 23 -10.15 7.79 -4.12
CA PRO A 23 -11.42 8.15 -4.77
C PRO A 23 -12.27 6.90 -5.07
N ALA A 24 -13.59 7.06 -5.08
CA ALA A 24 -14.56 5.97 -5.24
C ALA A 24 -14.32 4.98 -6.40
N PRO A 25 -13.72 5.36 -7.57
CA PRO A 25 -13.39 4.39 -8.60
C PRO A 25 -12.28 3.39 -8.25
N MET A 26 -11.64 3.56 -7.07
CA MET A 26 -10.55 2.70 -6.59
C MET A 26 -10.95 2.07 -5.26
N GLY A 27 -11.24 0.79 -5.28
CA GLY A 27 -11.59 0.01 -4.09
C GLY A 27 -10.56 -1.07 -3.76
N ALA A 28 -10.73 -1.74 -2.63
CA ALA A 28 -9.91 -2.90 -2.28
C ALA A 28 -10.29 -4.10 -3.17
N ASP A 29 -9.28 -4.83 -3.65
CA ASP A 29 -9.50 -6.12 -4.29
C ASP A 29 -9.61 -7.20 -3.21
N MET A 30 -10.80 -7.77 -3.06
CA MET A 30 -11.06 -8.85 -2.09
C MET A 30 -10.27 -10.14 -2.40
N ASN A 31 -9.80 -10.34 -3.64
CA ASN A 31 -8.93 -11.47 -3.97
C ASN A 31 -7.54 -11.33 -3.31
N ALA A 32 -7.16 -10.14 -2.90
CA ALA A 32 -5.91 -9.89 -2.17
C ALA A 32 -5.85 -10.62 -0.82
N VAL A 33 -7.01 -10.88 -0.19
CA VAL A 33 -7.10 -11.60 1.09
C VAL A 33 -6.41 -12.97 1.03
N GLY A 34 -6.64 -13.74 -0.05
CA GLY A 34 -6.04 -15.06 -0.25
C GLY A 34 -4.52 -15.05 -0.53
N ALA A 35 -3.93 -13.88 -0.76
CA ALA A 35 -2.49 -13.71 -0.96
C ALA A 35 -1.78 -13.15 0.27
N ALA A 36 -2.52 -12.68 1.28
CA ALA A 36 -1.95 -12.05 2.46
C ALA A 36 -1.19 -13.05 3.34
N CYS A 37 -0.09 -12.57 3.89
CA CYS A 37 0.72 -13.29 4.89
C CYS A 37 0.07 -13.12 6.28
N PRO A 38 0.04 -14.14 7.13
CA PRO A 38 -0.30 -13.95 8.54
C PRO A 38 0.68 -13.00 9.23
N GLU A 39 0.20 -12.17 10.17
CA GLU A 39 1.06 -11.23 10.90
C GLU A 39 2.22 -11.93 11.61
N ALA A 40 1.97 -13.08 12.26
CA ALA A 40 3.00 -13.85 12.93
C ALA A 40 4.13 -14.29 11.99
N ASP A 41 3.81 -14.60 10.74
CA ASP A 41 4.80 -14.95 9.73
C ASP A 41 5.55 -13.72 9.19
N PHE A 42 4.89 -12.57 9.12
CA PHE A 42 5.57 -11.30 8.79
C PHE A 42 6.60 -10.94 9.86
N VAL A 43 6.22 -10.97 11.14
CA VAL A 43 7.11 -10.70 12.28
C VAL A 43 8.29 -11.69 12.31
N ALA A 44 8.05 -12.95 11.96
CA ALA A 44 9.08 -13.98 11.89
C ALA A 44 9.87 -13.99 10.57
N ASN A 45 9.67 -13.00 9.69
CA ASN A 45 10.29 -12.89 8.36
C ASN A 45 10.10 -14.16 7.50
N ARG A 46 8.90 -14.74 7.53
CA ARG A 46 8.53 -15.95 6.80
C ARG A 46 7.51 -15.72 5.69
N CYS A 47 7.14 -14.46 5.41
CA CYS A 47 6.24 -14.17 4.31
C CYS A 47 6.81 -14.61 2.96
N THR A 48 5.99 -15.25 2.17
CA THR A 48 6.38 -15.70 0.84
C THR A 48 6.32 -14.54 -0.19
N LYS A 49 7.00 -14.72 -1.32
CA LYS A 49 6.91 -13.78 -2.45
C LYS A 49 5.49 -13.56 -2.97
N LYS A 50 4.57 -14.49 -2.71
CA LYS A 50 3.16 -14.34 -3.08
C LYS A 50 2.49 -13.17 -2.35
N ALA A 51 2.87 -12.92 -1.10
CA ALA A 51 2.37 -11.80 -0.31
C ALA A 51 3.12 -10.47 -0.60
N GLN A 52 4.31 -10.53 -1.19
CA GLN A 52 5.07 -9.33 -1.52
C GLN A 52 4.43 -8.60 -2.70
N ILE A 53 4.07 -7.34 -2.52
CA ILE A 53 3.37 -6.52 -3.52
C ILE A 53 4.10 -5.24 -3.86
N GLY A 54 5.29 -5.01 -3.32
CA GLY A 54 6.01 -3.79 -3.63
C GLY A 54 7.28 -3.60 -2.84
N THR A 55 7.74 -2.36 -2.84
CA THR A 55 8.92 -1.90 -2.10
C THR A 55 8.65 -0.53 -1.50
N ALA A 56 9.30 -0.24 -0.37
CA ALA A 56 9.29 1.08 0.24
C ALA A 56 10.71 1.57 0.49
N ARG A 57 10.88 2.89 0.49
CA ARG A 57 12.14 3.60 0.76
C ARG A 57 11.86 4.84 1.58
N ALA A 58 12.59 5.01 2.67
CA ALA A 58 12.57 6.21 3.51
C ALA A 58 13.96 6.85 3.56
N VAL A 59 14.01 8.17 3.56
CA VAL A 59 15.22 8.96 3.76
C VAL A 59 14.98 9.89 4.94
N SER A 60 15.91 9.91 5.87
CA SER A 60 15.91 10.81 7.02
C SER A 60 17.11 11.74 6.94
N SER A 61 17.01 12.94 7.51
CA SER A 61 18.13 13.86 7.59
C SER A 61 19.15 13.51 8.68
N ILE A 62 18.82 12.55 9.55
CA ILE A 62 19.68 12.11 10.66
C ILE A 62 20.20 10.67 10.49
N ILE A 63 19.90 10.04 9.38
CA ILE A 63 20.35 8.69 9.02
C ILE A 63 21.04 8.78 7.66
N ASP A 64 22.33 8.45 7.61
CA ASP A 64 23.14 8.64 6.40
C ASP A 64 22.70 7.78 5.22
N GLU A 65 22.19 6.59 5.48
CA GLU A 65 21.72 5.66 4.46
C GLU A 65 20.20 5.58 4.42
N PRO A 66 19.60 5.45 3.21
CA PRO A 66 18.16 5.21 3.09
C PRO A 66 17.74 3.88 3.72
N LEU A 67 16.61 3.88 4.40
CA LEU A 67 15.95 2.67 4.85
C LEU A 67 15.11 2.11 3.71
N THR A 68 15.20 0.81 3.44
CA THR A 68 14.46 0.15 2.35
C THR A 68 13.89 -1.18 2.78
N GLY A 69 12.77 -1.60 2.18
CA GLY A 69 12.20 -2.91 2.47
C GLY A 69 11.13 -3.35 1.47
N PRO A 70 10.89 -4.67 1.37
CA PRO A 70 9.76 -5.22 0.64
C PRO A 70 8.45 -4.91 1.37
N VAL A 71 7.41 -4.56 0.61
CA VAL A 71 6.04 -4.36 1.14
C VAL A 71 5.25 -5.63 0.95
N TYR A 72 4.63 -6.10 2.03
CA TYR A 72 3.80 -7.30 2.04
C TYR A 72 2.34 -6.96 2.31
N LEU A 73 1.43 -7.72 1.71
CA LEU A 73 0.07 -7.85 2.20
C LEU A 73 0.09 -8.70 3.46
N VAL A 74 -0.45 -8.17 4.55
CA VAL A 74 -0.46 -8.86 5.85
C VAL A 74 -1.88 -8.84 6.42
N MET A 75 -2.35 -10.01 6.83
CA MET A 75 -3.61 -10.12 7.55
C MET A 75 -3.37 -9.75 9.01
N LEU A 76 -3.83 -8.57 9.38
CA LEU A 76 -3.69 -8.05 10.74
C LEU A 76 -4.85 -8.54 11.64
N PRO A 77 -4.63 -8.74 12.93
CA PRO A 77 -5.66 -9.18 13.86
C PRO A 77 -6.88 -8.24 13.86
N GLY A 78 -8.07 -8.82 13.80
CA GLY A 78 -9.33 -8.07 13.84
C GLY A 78 -9.65 -7.26 12.57
N GLN A 79 -8.85 -7.38 11.50
CA GLN A 79 -9.10 -6.70 10.24
C GLN A 79 -9.77 -7.63 9.23
N ILE A 80 -10.69 -7.08 8.42
CA ILE A 80 -11.37 -7.79 7.31
C ILE A 80 -10.51 -7.69 6.05
N LEU A 81 -9.88 -6.54 5.83
CA LEU A 81 -8.99 -6.30 4.71
C LEU A 81 -7.53 -6.50 5.15
N PRO A 82 -6.69 -7.10 4.30
CA PRO A 82 -5.26 -7.13 4.58
C PRO A 82 -4.70 -5.71 4.63
N GLY A 83 -3.81 -5.49 5.59
CA GLY A 83 -2.98 -4.30 5.66
C GLY A 83 -1.75 -4.42 4.77
N LEU A 84 -0.93 -3.37 4.79
CA LEU A 84 0.40 -3.37 4.20
C LEU A 84 1.42 -3.28 5.35
N SER A 85 2.39 -4.17 5.34
CA SER A 85 3.48 -4.12 6.32
C SER A 85 4.83 -4.16 5.61
N VAL A 86 5.76 -3.37 6.11
CA VAL A 86 7.15 -3.34 5.65
C VAL A 86 8.08 -3.24 6.85
N MET A 87 9.15 -4.00 6.85
CA MET A 87 10.30 -3.75 7.70
C MET A 87 11.30 -2.97 6.85
N LEU A 88 11.50 -1.71 7.18
CA LEU A 88 12.51 -0.88 6.55
C LEU A 88 13.85 -1.16 7.20
N HIS A 89 14.80 -1.67 6.43
CA HIS A 89 16.14 -2.03 6.86
C HIS A 89 17.15 -0.97 6.44
N GLY A 90 18.14 -0.76 7.28
CA GLY A 90 19.28 0.13 7.09
C GLY A 90 20.16 0.13 8.33
N PRO A 91 20.74 1.26 8.73
CA PRO A 91 21.45 1.39 10.00
C PRO A 91 20.58 1.06 11.23
N ILE A 92 19.27 1.21 11.08
CA ILE A 92 18.23 0.78 12.03
C ILE A 92 17.11 0.08 11.29
N ASP A 93 16.36 -0.78 11.97
CA ASP A 93 15.16 -1.41 11.45
C ASP A 93 13.92 -0.65 11.95
N VAL A 94 13.03 -0.26 11.00
CA VAL A 94 11.81 0.48 11.31
C VAL A 94 10.60 -0.27 10.73
N PRO A 95 9.74 -0.83 11.59
CA PRO A 95 8.49 -1.43 11.14
C PRO A 95 7.48 -0.33 10.77
N VAL A 96 6.81 -0.51 9.65
CA VAL A 96 5.68 0.35 9.22
C VAL A 96 4.51 -0.56 8.89
N THR A 97 3.38 -0.30 9.53
CA THR A 97 2.12 -1.03 9.26
C THR A 97 1.04 -0.04 8.85
N ILE A 98 0.37 -0.34 7.75
CA ILE A 98 -0.73 0.42 7.19
C ILE A 98 -1.98 -0.43 7.28
N VAL A 99 -2.98 0.06 8.02
CA VAL A 99 -4.28 -0.60 8.17
C VAL A 99 -5.22 -0.07 7.10
N ASN A 100 -5.91 -0.97 6.42
CA ASN A 100 -6.90 -0.66 5.40
C ASN A 100 -8.32 -0.81 5.97
N SER A 101 -9.17 0.14 5.65
CA SER A 101 -10.59 0.11 5.99
C SER A 101 -11.45 0.64 4.84
N THR A 102 -12.71 0.27 4.80
CA THR A 102 -13.66 0.79 3.81
C THR A 102 -14.84 1.45 4.50
N SER A 103 -15.25 2.59 3.97
CA SER A 103 -16.46 3.29 4.41
C SER A 103 -17.10 3.98 3.22
N GLY A 104 -18.40 3.78 3.01
CA GLY A 104 -19.11 4.34 1.86
C GLY A 104 -18.53 3.93 0.50
N GLY A 105 -17.94 2.74 0.39
CA GLY A 105 -17.28 2.26 -0.83
C GLY A 105 -15.88 2.83 -1.10
N MET A 106 -15.38 3.72 -0.25
CA MET A 106 -14.05 4.29 -0.36
C MET A 106 -13.04 3.54 0.52
N LEU A 107 -11.85 3.31 0.00
CA LEU A 107 -10.74 2.70 0.72
C LEU A 107 -9.92 3.78 1.43
N THR A 108 -9.74 3.61 2.73
CA THR A 108 -8.85 4.43 3.55
C THR A 108 -7.71 3.58 4.10
N SER A 109 -6.49 4.03 3.84
CA SER A 109 -5.24 3.45 4.35
C SER A 109 -4.69 4.36 5.45
N THR A 110 -4.48 3.82 6.64
CA THR A 110 -4.01 4.56 7.81
C THR A 110 -2.72 3.96 8.34
N VAL A 111 -1.70 4.78 8.48
CA VAL A 111 -0.49 4.46 9.23
C VAL A 111 -0.49 5.25 10.54
N ARG A 112 -0.15 4.57 11.64
CA ARG A 112 -0.05 5.14 13.00
C ARG A 112 1.30 4.77 13.60
N ASP A 113 1.60 5.37 14.72
CA ASP A 113 2.79 5.05 15.51
C ASP A 113 4.09 5.19 14.70
N ILE A 114 4.12 6.20 13.82
CA ILE A 114 5.32 6.55 13.06
C ILE A 114 6.33 7.11 14.07
N PRO A 115 7.58 6.59 14.10
CA PRO A 115 8.60 7.09 15.01
C PRO A 115 8.83 8.60 14.85
N ASP A 116 9.16 9.28 15.96
CA ASP A 116 9.48 10.71 15.96
C ASP A 116 10.89 10.95 15.40
N VAL A 117 11.02 10.70 14.10
CA VAL A 117 12.26 10.84 13.33
C VAL A 117 12.01 11.79 12.16
N PRO A 118 12.87 12.78 11.90
CA PRO A 118 12.72 13.66 10.76
C PRO A 118 12.83 12.87 9.46
N LEU A 119 11.72 12.86 8.71
CA LEU A 119 11.61 12.20 7.43
C LEU A 119 11.83 13.22 6.31
N SER A 120 12.82 13.00 5.44
CA SER A 120 13.06 13.84 4.26
C SER A 120 12.18 13.41 3.09
N THR A 121 12.11 12.10 2.83
CA THR A 121 11.23 11.52 1.81
C THR A 121 10.80 10.11 2.19
N PHE A 122 9.58 9.76 1.80
CA PHE A 122 9.08 8.40 1.81
C PHE A 122 8.51 8.08 0.43
N GLU A 123 8.90 6.94 -0.13
CA GLU A 123 8.38 6.44 -1.40
C GLU A 123 7.96 4.99 -1.26
N MET A 124 6.76 4.67 -1.74
CA MET A 124 6.23 3.31 -1.80
C MET A 124 5.78 3.02 -3.23
N LYS A 125 6.28 1.93 -3.79
CA LYS A 125 5.90 1.41 -5.11
C LYS A 125 5.17 0.10 -4.93
N LEU A 126 3.93 0.02 -5.41
CA LEU A 126 3.05 -1.13 -5.22
C LEU A 126 2.59 -1.69 -6.57
N ASP A 127 2.41 -2.99 -6.64
CA ASP A 127 1.64 -3.64 -7.69
C ASP A 127 0.14 -3.46 -7.40
N ALA A 128 -0.41 -2.36 -7.90
CA ALA A 128 -1.80 -1.99 -7.64
C ALA A 128 -2.81 -3.02 -8.18
N GLY A 129 -2.46 -3.77 -9.21
CA GLY A 129 -3.32 -4.83 -9.76
C GLY A 129 -3.51 -6.01 -8.82
N ARG A 130 -2.74 -6.09 -7.74
CA ARG A 130 -2.86 -7.12 -6.69
C ARG A 130 -3.47 -6.58 -5.40
N LEU A 131 -3.74 -5.29 -5.34
CA LEU A 131 -4.25 -4.62 -4.14
C LEU A 131 -5.59 -3.94 -4.38
N LEU A 132 -5.76 -3.35 -5.56
CA LEU A 132 -6.87 -2.46 -5.87
C LEU A 132 -7.70 -3.00 -7.02
N GLN A 133 -9.01 -2.98 -6.83
CA GLN A 133 -9.99 -3.06 -7.91
C GLN A 133 -10.28 -1.63 -8.40
N THR A 134 -10.17 -1.41 -9.71
CA THR A 134 -10.34 -0.07 -10.29
C THR A 134 -11.41 -0.10 -11.39
N ASP A 135 -12.42 0.75 -11.25
CA ASP A 135 -13.31 1.08 -12.36
C ASP A 135 -12.59 2.09 -13.27
N ARG A 136 -11.93 1.55 -14.31
CA ARG A 136 -11.17 2.38 -15.26
C ARG A 136 -12.03 3.39 -15.99
N LYS A 137 -13.27 3.03 -16.36
CA LYS A 137 -14.17 3.94 -17.07
C LYS A 137 -14.51 5.15 -16.22
N ALA A 138 -14.88 4.92 -14.96
CA ALA A 138 -15.16 5.98 -14.00
C ALA A 138 -13.91 6.78 -13.64
N LEU A 139 -12.75 6.10 -13.49
CA LEU A 139 -11.47 6.76 -13.20
C LEU A 139 -11.07 7.70 -14.34
N CYS A 140 -11.24 7.28 -15.61
CA CYS A 140 -10.83 8.04 -16.77
C CYS A 140 -11.87 9.10 -17.22
N ALA A 141 -13.06 9.10 -16.64
CA ALA A 141 -14.11 10.06 -16.99
C ALA A 141 -13.84 11.48 -16.48
N LYS A 142 -13.06 11.62 -15.40
CA LYS A 142 -12.74 12.92 -14.79
C LYS A 142 -11.45 12.82 -13.97
N LYS A 143 -10.89 13.99 -13.61
CA LYS A 143 -9.75 14.08 -12.69
C LYS A 143 -10.18 13.68 -11.28
N HIS A 144 -9.31 12.99 -10.57
CA HIS A 144 -9.51 12.56 -9.19
C HIS A 144 -8.36 13.04 -8.29
N SER A 145 -8.65 13.16 -7.01
CA SER A 145 -7.67 13.49 -5.97
C SER A 145 -7.75 12.48 -4.84
N ILE A 146 -6.66 12.31 -4.12
CA ILE A 146 -6.59 11.55 -2.88
C ILE A 146 -6.83 12.54 -1.75
N LYS A 147 -7.63 12.17 -0.74
CA LYS A 147 -7.70 12.94 0.50
C LYS A 147 -6.65 12.38 1.45
N ALA A 148 -5.73 13.22 1.92
CA ALA A 148 -4.71 12.87 2.90
C ALA A 148 -4.88 13.74 4.15
N VAL A 149 -4.81 13.11 5.33
CA VAL A 149 -4.86 13.75 6.64
C VAL A 149 -3.61 13.35 7.40
N PHE A 150 -2.89 14.33 7.90
CA PHE A 150 -1.64 14.15 8.64
C PHE A 150 -1.81 14.64 10.07
N THR A 151 -1.20 13.96 11.03
CA THR A 151 -1.09 14.42 12.42
C THR A 151 0.39 14.39 12.80
N GLY A 152 0.90 15.53 13.27
CA GLY A 152 2.26 15.65 13.77
C GLY A 152 2.41 15.16 15.19
N HIS A 153 3.66 14.89 15.63
CA HIS A 153 3.96 14.56 17.03
C HIS A 153 3.65 15.71 18.00
N ASN A 154 3.60 16.95 17.51
CA ASN A 154 3.13 18.11 18.26
C ASN A 154 1.59 18.22 18.36
N GLY A 155 0.84 17.25 17.86
CA GLY A 155 -0.63 17.26 17.83
C GLY A 155 -1.24 18.10 16.70
N ALA A 156 -0.45 18.84 15.93
CA ALA A 156 -0.96 19.62 14.80
C ALA A 156 -1.52 18.69 13.71
N ARG A 157 -2.63 19.12 13.10
CA ARG A 157 -3.30 18.37 12.03
C ARG A 157 -3.31 19.20 10.75
N SER A 158 -3.04 18.55 9.63
CA SER A 158 -3.13 19.14 8.30
C SER A 158 -3.82 18.22 7.31
N GLU A 159 -4.42 18.79 6.28
CA GLU A 159 -5.09 18.05 5.21
C GLU A 159 -4.50 18.46 3.86
N ALA A 160 -4.44 17.50 2.95
CA ALA A 160 -4.04 17.75 1.57
C ALA A 160 -4.91 16.93 0.62
N THR A 161 -5.10 17.45 -0.60
CA THR A 161 -5.85 16.78 -1.67
C THR A 161 -5.00 16.68 -2.93
N PRO A 162 -3.88 15.92 -2.89
CA PRO A 162 -3.02 15.79 -4.05
C PRO A 162 -3.77 15.15 -5.22
N PRO A 163 -3.52 15.62 -6.47
CA PRO A 163 -4.13 15.03 -7.65
C PRO A 163 -3.62 13.59 -7.83
N LEU A 164 -4.52 12.71 -8.24
CA LEU A 164 -4.17 11.37 -8.68
C LEU A 164 -3.80 11.42 -10.16
N THR A 165 -2.57 11.03 -10.48
CA THR A 165 -2.10 10.93 -11.86
C THR A 165 -2.19 9.48 -12.35
N TYR A 166 -2.80 9.26 -13.52
CA TYR A 166 -2.97 7.94 -14.11
C TYR A 166 -2.97 8.02 -15.64
N ASP A 167 -2.56 6.91 -16.26
CA ASP A 167 -2.54 6.77 -17.72
C ASP A 167 -3.75 5.98 -18.20
N CYS A 168 -4.68 6.68 -18.83
CA CYS A 168 -5.89 6.09 -19.41
C CYS A 168 -5.65 5.36 -20.74
N ASN A 169 -4.49 5.52 -21.35
CA ASN A 169 -4.11 4.83 -22.58
C ASN A 169 -3.26 3.58 -22.31
N ALA A 170 -2.78 3.38 -21.08
CA ALA A 170 -2.02 2.20 -20.73
C ALA A 170 -2.79 0.92 -21.04
N LYS A 171 -2.16 -0.01 -21.77
CA LYS A 171 -2.75 -1.34 -21.99
C LYS A 171 -2.86 -2.05 -20.64
N VAL A 172 -4.09 -2.43 -20.27
CA VAL A 172 -4.28 -3.34 -19.13
C VAL A 172 -3.71 -4.69 -19.54
N LEU A 173 -2.61 -5.08 -18.92
CA LEU A 173 -2.17 -6.48 -18.98
C LEU A 173 -3.23 -7.28 -18.21
N GLY A 174 -4.15 -7.91 -18.94
CA GLY A 174 -5.13 -8.81 -18.32
C GLY A 174 -4.42 -9.91 -17.54
N PRO A 175 -5.11 -10.55 -16.56
CA PRO A 175 -4.55 -11.71 -15.90
C PRO A 175 -4.12 -12.73 -16.97
N ALA A 176 -2.94 -13.31 -16.78
CA ALA A 176 -2.44 -14.35 -17.71
C ALA A 176 -3.54 -15.38 -17.95
N PRO A 177 -3.80 -15.79 -19.20
CA PRO A 177 -4.86 -16.73 -19.51
C PRO A 177 -4.63 -17.97 -18.65
N ARG A 178 -5.64 -18.34 -17.85
CA ARG A 178 -5.62 -19.59 -17.09
C ARG A 178 -5.44 -20.73 -18.09
N ALA A 179 -4.36 -21.48 -17.96
CA ALA A 179 -4.16 -22.69 -18.73
C ALA A 179 -5.40 -23.57 -18.55
N LYS A 180 -6.13 -23.84 -19.63
CA LYS A 180 -7.22 -24.82 -19.60
C LYS A 180 -6.58 -26.17 -19.31
N ALA A 181 -6.85 -26.71 -18.13
CA ALA A 181 -6.52 -28.08 -17.82
C ALA A 181 -7.38 -28.98 -18.69
N THR A 182 -6.87 -29.40 -19.83
CA THR A 182 -7.46 -30.49 -20.64
C THR A 182 -7.01 -31.81 -20.02
N GLY A 183 -7.70 -32.21 -18.95
CA GLY A 183 -7.60 -33.54 -18.37
C GLY A 183 -8.58 -34.46 -19.08
N SER A 184 -8.16 -35.19 -20.09
CA SER A 184 -8.91 -36.32 -20.67
C SER A 184 -8.56 -37.57 -19.84
N ALA A 185 -9.42 -37.91 -18.88
CA ALA A 185 -9.33 -39.22 -18.22
C ALA A 185 -9.98 -40.26 -19.12
N LYS A 186 -9.17 -41.09 -19.78
CA LYS A 186 -9.61 -42.32 -20.46
C LYS A 186 -9.71 -43.43 -19.41
N ILE A 187 -10.94 -43.75 -19.00
CA ILE A 187 -11.22 -44.98 -18.27
C ILE A 187 -11.28 -46.11 -19.32
N ARG A 188 -10.38 -47.07 -19.21
CA ARG A 188 -10.49 -48.36 -19.89
C ARG A 188 -11.13 -49.34 -18.91
N GLY A 189 -12.27 -49.93 -19.34
CA GLY A 189 -12.87 -51.10 -18.74
C GLY A 189 -12.09 -52.39 -19.04
#